data_8df156e3fb0da011702048882fed5298
#
_entry.id   8df156e3fb0da011702048882fed5298
#
_cell.length_a   1.000
_cell.length_b   1.000
_cell.length_c   1.000
_cell.angle_alpha   90.00
_cell.angle_beta   90.00
_cell.angle_gamma   90.00
#
_symmetry.space_group_name_H-M   'P 1'
#
loop_
_entity.id
_entity.type
_entity.pdbx_description
1 polymer ?
#
loop_
_entity_poly.entity_id
_entity_poly.type
_entity_poly.pdbx_seq_one_letter_code
_entity_poly.pdbx_strand_id
1 'polypeptide(L)'
;CGQLVECGWVQEKYPEKKLSLQHSVYTFNRETRQLYQDCFAPDSYTAPLELNREGAGSASPQNQEMVVYGRVPMMVSAGCVKRSLGACQIPHTQKQLSQGIPAAAFSCWLKDRYNVEFPVWVNCRHCTNTIYNSVPLSLHQYLAEQKRRGIRAIRLDFTDETAEKNAEVLEFFSEGKGTAPAQYTTGHYKKGVQ
;
A
#
# COMPACT_ATOMS: atom_id res chain seq x y z
N CYS A 1 -2.50 -4.83 -10.02
CA CYS A 1 -1.09 -5.23 -10.27
C CYS A 1 -0.13 -4.24 -9.64
N GLY A 2 0.85 -4.74 -8.93
CA GLY A 2 1.90 -3.96 -8.27
C GLY A 2 3.23 -3.90 -9.03
N GLN A 3 3.36 -4.66 -10.10
CA GLN A 3 4.54 -4.73 -10.94
C GLN A 3 4.15 -4.82 -12.42
N LEU A 4 4.97 -4.26 -13.31
CA LEU A 4 4.70 -4.26 -14.75
C LEU A 4 4.67 -5.66 -15.37
N VAL A 5 5.50 -6.57 -14.87
CA VAL A 5 5.51 -7.97 -15.30
C VAL A 5 4.16 -8.65 -15.00
N GLU A 6 3.55 -8.34 -13.86
CA GLU A 6 2.22 -8.86 -13.52
C GLU A 6 1.16 -8.37 -14.50
N CYS A 7 1.25 -7.11 -14.97
CA CYS A 7 0.30 -6.54 -15.91
C CYS A 7 0.28 -7.32 -17.22
N GLY A 8 1.44 -7.58 -17.81
CA GLY A 8 1.54 -8.37 -19.03
C GLY A 8 1.02 -9.80 -18.87
N TRP A 9 1.36 -10.44 -17.75
CA TRP A 9 0.89 -11.79 -17.45
C TRP A 9 -0.64 -11.84 -17.26
N VAL A 10 -1.23 -10.88 -16.53
CA VAL A 10 -2.69 -10.82 -16.32
C VAL A 10 -3.41 -10.62 -17.65
N GLN A 11 -2.94 -9.72 -18.51
CA GLN A 11 -3.54 -9.48 -19.82
C GLN A 11 -3.48 -10.70 -20.73
N GLU A 12 -2.37 -11.44 -20.69
CA GLU A 12 -2.23 -12.67 -21.48
C GLU A 12 -3.18 -13.77 -21.01
N LYS A 13 -3.29 -13.97 -19.67
CA LYS A 13 -4.03 -15.08 -19.08
C LYS A 13 -5.50 -14.76 -18.82
N TYR A 14 -5.85 -13.51 -18.59
CA TYR A 14 -7.18 -13.04 -18.18
C TYR A 14 -7.58 -11.76 -18.90
N PRO A 15 -7.66 -11.75 -20.24
CA PRO A 15 -7.89 -10.52 -21.01
C PRO A 15 -9.24 -9.86 -20.71
N GLU A 16 -10.20 -10.62 -20.16
CA GLU A 16 -11.53 -10.10 -19.77
C GLU A 16 -11.55 -9.42 -18.40
N LYS A 17 -10.44 -9.48 -17.63
CA LYS A 17 -10.40 -8.90 -16.29
C LYS A 17 -9.99 -7.43 -16.32
N LYS A 18 -10.62 -6.65 -15.47
CA LYS A 18 -10.23 -5.26 -15.25
C LYS A 18 -8.86 -5.17 -14.62
N LEU A 19 -8.01 -4.32 -15.18
CA LEU A 19 -6.65 -4.09 -14.71
C LEU A 19 -6.58 -2.78 -13.91
N SER A 20 -6.19 -2.88 -12.65
CA SER A 20 -5.87 -1.71 -11.81
C SER A 20 -4.38 -1.70 -11.48
N LEU A 21 -3.71 -0.57 -11.71
CA LEU A 21 -2.31 -0.38 -11.38
C LEU A 21 -2.17 0.18 -9.97
N GLN A 22 -1.36 -0.48 -9.12
CA GLN A 22 -1.08 -0.02 -7.77
C GLN A 22 -0.12 1.17 -7.74
N HIS A 23 -0.08 1.88 -6.62
CA HIS A 23 0.83 3.01 -6.37
C HIS A 23 2.32 2.66 -6.61
N SER A 24 2.73 1.41 -6.39
CA SER A 24 4.09 0.91 -6.59
C SER A 24 4.54 0.85 -8.06
N VAL A 25 3.63 1.01 -9.02
CA VAL A 25 3.95 1.12 -10.46
C VAL A 25 4.39 2.54 -10.84
N TYR A 26 4.30 3.48 -9.91
CA TYR A 26 4.82 4.85 -10.04
C TYR A 26 4.27 5.65 -11.22
N THR A 27 2.96 5.82 -11.28
CA THR A 27 2.29 6.67 -12.29
C THR A 27 2.40 8.16 -11.95
N PHE A 28 3.63 8.69 -11.84
CA PHE A 28 3.89 10.04 -11.34
C PHE A 28 3.46 11.16 -12.29
N ASN A 29 3.62 10.96 -13.59
CA ASN A 29 3.40 11.99 -14.58
C ASN A 29 2.50 11.51 -15.73
N ARG A 30 2.15 12.43 -16.62
CA ARG A 30 1.28 12.18 -17.76
C ARG A 30 1.91 11.19 -18.74
N GLU A 31 3.20 11.33 -18.99
CA GLU A 31 3.95 10.52 -19.94
C GLU A 31 3.98 9.05 -19.53
N THR A 32 4.26 8.78 -18.24
CA THR A 32 4.23 7.42 -17.71
C THR A 32 2.83 6.81 -17.80
N ARG A 33 1.79 7.59 -17.51
CA ARG A 33 0.40 7.12 -17.64
C ARG A 33 0.02 6.83 -19.07
N GLN A 34 0.43 7.70 -20.01
CA GLN A 34 0.21 7.47 -21.42
C GLN A 34 0.89 6.20 -21.89
N LEU A 35 2.15 5.99 -21.50
CA LEU A 35 2.88 4.76 -21.81
C LEU A 35 2.14 3.52 -21.30
N TYR A 36 1.66 3.55 -20.06
CA TYR A 36 0.93 2.40 -19.50
C TYR A 36 -0.45 2.24 -20.13
N GLN A 37 -1.09 3.34 -20.54
CA GLN A 37 -2.33 3.27 -21.31
C GLN A 37 -2.11 2.60 -22.68
N ASP A 38 -1.03 2.93 -23.34
CA ASP A 38 -0.70 2.37 -24.65
C ASP A 38 -0.27 0.89 -24.55
N CYS A 39 0.46 0.52 -23.46
CA CYS A 39 0.96 -0.83 -23.29
C CYS A 39 -0.08 -1.78 -22.66
N PHE A 40 -0.89 -1.32 -21.72
CA PHE A 40 -1.72 -2.19 -20.87
C PHE A 40 -3.19 -1.78 -20.81
N ALA A 41 -3.57 -0.60 -21.28
CA ALA A 41 -4.94 -0.07 -21.22
C ALA A 41 -5.62 -0.30 -19.83
N PRO A 42 -5.00 0.11 -18.71
CA PRO A 42 -5.56 -0.16 -17.39
C PRO A 42 -6.87 0.60 -17.15
N ASP A 43 -7.78 -0.02 -16.42
CA ASP A 43 -9.07 0.58 -16.05
C ASP A 43 -8.93 1.65 -14.97
N SER A 44 -7.93 1.51 -14.08
CA SER A 44 -7.68 2.46 -13.01
C SER A 44 -6.21 2.52 -12.59
N TYR A 45 -5.86 3.61 -11.92
CA TYR A 45 -4.53 3.87 -11.37
C TYR A 45 -4.65 4.29 -9.91
N THR A 46 -3.86 3.68 -9.04
CA THR A 46 -3.68 4.18 -7.69
C THR A 46 -2.59 5.26 -7.70
N ALA A 47 -2.88 6.43 -7.18
CA ALA A 47 -1.91 7.52 -7.05
C ALA A 47 -0.71 7.10 -6.22
N PRO A 48 0.54 7.38 -6.66
CA PRO A 48 1.73 7.16 -5.83
C PRO A 48 1.63 7.87 -4.48
N LEU A 49 2.09 7.19 -3.43
CA LEU A 49 2.02 7.69 -2.05
C LEU A 49 2.93 8.89 -1.80
N GLU A 50 3.89 9.10 -2.67
CA GLU A 50 4.88 10.18 -2.62
C GLU A 50 4.38 11.48 -3.23
N LEU A 51 3.28 11.45 -3.98
CA LEU A 51 2.70 12.65 -4.58
C LEU A 51 2.08 13.55 -3.51
N ASN A 52 2.35 14.85 -3.65
CA ASN A 52 1.63 15.85 -2.88
C ASN A 52 0.21 16.06 -3.44
N ARG A 53 -0.57 16.87 -2.73
CA ARG A 53 -1.97 17.19 -3.12
C ARG A 53 -2.11 17.80 -4.53
N GLU A 54 -1.09 18.49 -5.01
CA GLU A 54 -1.11 19.09 -6.35
C GLU A 54 -0.82 18.04 -7.42
N GLY A 55 0.21 17.22 -7.22
CA GLY A 55 0.57 16.11 -8.11
C GLY A 55 -0.52 15.06 -8.22
N ALA A 56 -1.19 14.74 -7.12
CA ALA A 56 -2.24 13.75 -7.10
C ALA A 56 -3.48 14.15 -7.94
N GLY A 57 -3.72 15.45 -8.13
CA GLY A 57 -4.88 15.95 -8.89
C GLY A 57 -4.57 16.38 -10.34
N SER A 58 -3.30 16.40 -10.74
CA SER A 58 -2.89 17.06 -11.99
C SER A 58 -3.01 16.23 -13.25
N ALA A 59 -3.26 14.92 -13.16
CA ALA A 59 -3.22 14.06 -14.33
C ALA A 59 -4.43 13.13 -14.44
N SER A 60 -5.35 13.47 -15.33
CA SER A 60 -6.55 12.69 -15.73
C SER A 60 -7.25 11.97 -14.55
N PRO A 61 -8.02 12.70 -13.74
CA PRO A 61 -8.59 12.16 -12.50
C PRO A 61 -9.67 11.10 -12.72
N GLN A 62 -10.09 10.86 -13.96
CA GLN A 62 -11.28 10.06 -14.25
C GLN A 62 -11.16 8.60 -13.83
N ASN A 63 -9.94 8.02 -13.87
CA ASN A 63 -9.69 6.63 -13.50
C ASN A 63 -8.69 6.52 -12.35
N GLN A 64 -8.49 7.59 -11.59
CA GLN A 64 -7.56 7.60 -10.48
C GLN A 64 -8.26 7.27 -9.18
N GLU A 65 -7.71 6.31 -8.44
CA GLU A 65 -8.00 6.06 -7.03
C GLU A 65 -6.87 6.60 -6.15
N MET A 66 -7.16 6.83 -4.89
CA MET A 66 -6.20 7.32 -3.92
C MET A 66 -6.26 6.54 -2.63
N VAL A 67 -5.10 6.12 -2.12
CA VAL A 67 -5.00 5.55 -0.78
C VAL A 67 -5.26 6.64 0.24
N VAL A 68 -6.31 6.49 1.03
CA VAL A 68 -6.72 7.47 2.05
C VAL A 68 -6.58 6.93 3.47
N TYR A 69 -6.35 5.64 3.61
CA TYR A 69 -6.11 5.00 4.90
C TYR A 69 -5.20 3.79 4.74
N GLY A 70 -4.34 3.57 5.73
CA GLY A 70 -3.52 2.37 5.89
C GLY A 70 -2.08 2.66 6.28
N ARG A 71 -1.36 1.63 6.69
CA ARG A 71 0.06 1.79 7.01
C ARG A 71 0.90 1.83 5.75
N VAL A 72 1.69 2.88 5.63
CA VAL A 72 2.59 3.07 4.50
C VAL A 72 3.84 2.19 4.68
N PRO A 73 4.20 1.35 3.71
CA PRO A 73 5.48 0.64 3.72
C PRO A 73 6.61 1.66 3.56
N MET A 74 7.53 1.69 4.53
CA MET A 74 8.65 2.63 4.54
C MET A 74 9.92 2.01 3.98
N MET A 75 10.11 0.72 4.20
CA MET A 75 11.32 0.02 3.77
C MET A 75 11.04 -1.45 3.53
N VAL A 76 11.64 -1.99 2.47
CA VAL A 76 11.76 -3.43 2.25
C VAL A 76 13.22 -3.82 2.45
N SER A 77 13.46 -4.80 3.34
CA SER A 77 14.79 -5.30 3.67
C SER A 77 14.93 -6.76 3.26
N ALA A 78 16.03 -7.10 2.61
CA ALA A 78 16.41 -8.48 2.30
C ALA A 78 17.04 -9.22 3.50
N GLY A 79 17.40 -8.49 4.58
CA GLY A 79 17.89 -9.07 5.84
C GLY A 79 16.72 -9.48 6.72
N CYS A 80 16.44 -10.78 6.84
CA CYS A 80 15.31 -11.26 7.64
C CYS A 80 15.57 -11.05 9.15
N VAL A 81 14.73 -10.23 9.81
CA VAL A 81 14.83 -9.94 11.26
C VAL A 81 14.78 -11.20 12.11
N LYS A 82 13.88 -12.15 11.81
CA LYS A 82 13.81 -13.42 12.54
C LYS A 82 15.11 -14.23 12.43
N ARG A 83 15.72 -14.22 11.24
CA ARG A 83 16.99 -14.93 11.02
C ARG A 83 18.12 -14.27 11.78
N SER A 84 18.21 -12.94 11.74
CA SER A 84 19.26 -12.17 12.43
C SER A 84 19.18 -12.34 13.95
N LEU A 85 17.98 -12.55 14.49
CA LEU A 85 17.75 -12.78 15.93
C LEU A 85 17.80 -14.26 16.33
N GLY A 86 18.13 -15.18 15.42
CA GLY A 86 18.11 -16.62 15.71
C GLY A 86 16.72 -17.22 15.95
N ALA A 87 15.65 -16.47 15.70
CA ALA A 87 14.27 -16.87 15.92
C ALA A 87 13.60 -17.51 14.69
N CYS A 88 14.35 -17.76 13.61
CA CYS A 88 13.84 -18.40 12.42
C CYS A 88 13.73 -19.91 12.63
N GLN A 89 12.50 -20.42 12.59
CA GLN A 89 12.21 -21.86 12.71
C GLN A 89 12.03 -22.56 11.35
N ILE A 90 12.18 -21.83 10.24
CA ILE A 90 11.98 -22.39 8.90
C ILE A 90 13.29 -22.95 8.41
N PRO A 91 13.35 -24.24 8.11
CA PRO A 91 14.52 -24.86 7.51
C PRO A 91 14.75 -24.30 6.11
N HIS A 92 15.97 -23.88 5.83
CA HIS A 92 16.34 -23.23 4.56
C HIS A 92 16.61 -24.23 3.41
N THR A 93 16.11 -25.45 3.49
CA THR A 93 16.23 -26.44 2.43
C THR A 93 15.07 -26.31 1.43
N GLN A 94 15.41 -26.28 0.16
CA GLN A 94 14.47 -26.09 -0.96
C GLN A 94 13.26 -27.07 -0.93
N LYS A 95 13.42 -28.23 -0.31
CA LYS A 95 12.39 -29.28 -0.20
C LYS A 95 11.28 -28.95 0.80
N GLN A 96 11.52 -28.02 1.73
CA GLN A 96 10.57 -27.63 2.78
C GLN A 96 9.82 -26.32 2.46
N LEU A 97 10.29 -25.56 1.47
CA LEU A 97 9.60 -24.36 0.96
C LEU A 97 8.29 -24.69 0.22
N SER A 98 8.10 -25.94 -0.22
CA SER A 98 6.88 -26.40 -0.88
C SER A 98 5.75 -26.82 0.08
N GLN A 99 6.03 -26.96 1.38
CA GLN A 99 5.04 -27.37 2.37
C GLN A 99 4.59 -26.15 3.20
N GLY A 100 3.58 -25.44 2.70
CA GLY A 100 2.72 -24.58 3.49
C GLY A 100 3.40 -23.63 4.49
N ILE A 101 4.36 -22.81 4.01
CA ILE A 101 4.88 -21.73 4.87
C ILE A 101 3.72 -20.79 5.18
N PRO A 102 3.43 -20.50 6.47
CA PRO A 102 2.38 -19.56 6.82
C PRO A 102 2.58 -18.25 6.06
N ALA A 103 1.50 -17.74 5.46
CA ALA A 103 1.51 -16.40 4.93
C ALA A 103 2.07 -15.45 6.00
N ALA A 104 2.80 -14.46 5.58
CA ALA A 104 3.41 -13.47 6.45
C ALA A 104 2.43 -12.96 7.51
N ALA A 105 2.92 -12.81 8.72
CA ALA A 105 2.20 -12.18 9.80
C ALA A 105 3.05 -11.03 10.35
N PHE A 106 2.39 -9.99 10.86
CA PHE A 106 3.09 -9.02 11.70
C PHE A 106 3.62 -9.77 12.91
N SER A 107 4.91 -10.03 12.92
CA SER A 107 5.51 -10.94 13.89
C SER A 107 6.51 -10.26 14.80
N CYS A 108 6.82 -9.00 14.56
CA CYS A 108 7.70 -8.21 15.42
C CYS A 108 7.50 -6.71 15.20
N TRP A 109 8.00 -5.96 16.16
CA TRP A 109 8.02 -4.51 16.15
C TRP A 109 9.46 -4.07 16.30
N LEU A 110 9.88 -3.13 15.47
CA LEU A 110 11.15 -2.44 15.64
C LEU A 110 10.91 -1.17 16.46
N LYS A 111 11.77 -0.94 17.44
CA LYS A 111 11.72 0.23 18.29
C LYS A 111 12.92 1.12 18.00
N ASP A 112 12.67 2.39 17.72
CA ASP A 112 13.74 3.35 17.47
C ASP A 112 14.28 3.96 18.77
N ARG A 113 15.27 4.86 18.65
CA ARG A 113 15.89 5.58 19.78
C ARG A 113 14.92 6.51 20.54
N TYR A 114 13.78 6.82 19.97
CA TYR A 114 12.74 7.64 20.58
C TYR A 114 11.59 6.82 21.16
N ASN A 115 11.76 5.49 21.25
CA ASN A 115 10.75 4.54 21.67
C ASN A 115 9.51 4.46 20.76
N VAL A 116 9.62 4.90 19.51
CA VAL A 116 8.55 4.72 18.51
C VAL A 116 8.62 3.32 17.95
N GLU A 117 7.47 2.66 17.88
CA GLU A 117 7.35 1.27 17.43
C GLU A 117 6.85 1.21 15.99
N PHE A 118 7.56 0.45 15.16
CA PHE A 118 7.28 0.24 13.74
C PHE A 118 6.93 -1.22 13.50
N PRO A 119 5.74 -1.53 12.99
CA PRO A 119 5.36 -2.91 12.71
C PRO A 119 6.17 -3.46 11.52
N VAL A 120 6.60 -4.70 11.66
CA VAL A 120 7.39 -5.40 10.65
C VAL A 120 6.64 -6.62 10.15
N TRP A 121 6.38 -6.63 8.87
CA TRP A 121 5.86 -7.80 8.19
C TRP A 121 7.00 -8.66 7.68
N VAL A 122 7.13 -9.85 8.23
CA VAL A 122 8.17 -10.81 7.82
C VAL A 122 7.60 -11.75 6.76
N ASN A 123 8.09 -11.61 5.54
CA ASN A 123 7.79 -12.55 4.47
C ASN A 123 8.75 -13.73 4.53
N CYS A 124 8.33 -14.80 5.22
CA CYS A 124 9.14 -15.98 5.42
C CYS A 124 9.42 -16.75 4.11
N ARG A 125 8.57 -16.61 3.09
CA ARG A 125 8.76 -17.27 1.79
C ARG A 125 9.96 -16.72 1.02
N HIS A 126 10.19 -15.42 1.12
CA HIS A 126 11.26 -14.73 0.40
C HIS A 126 12.37 -14.21 1.32
N CYS A 127 12.30 -14.49 2.62
CA CYS A 127 13.24 -13.99 3.63
C CYS A 127 13.39 -12.45 3.60
N THR A 128 12.32 -11.75 3.29
CA THR A 128 12.28 -10.28 3.26
C THR A 128 11.41 -9.75 4.39
N ASN A 129 11.63 -8.50 4.78
CA ASN A 129 10.77 -7.80 5.72
C ASN A 129 10.28 -6.51 5.09
N THR A 130 9.03 -6.16 5.37
CA THR A 130 8.50 -4.82 5.09
C THR A 130 8.29 -4.12 6.43
N ILE A 131 8.94 -2.99 6.60
CA ILE A 131 8.80 -2.12 7.77
C ILE A 131 7.76 -1.07 7.41
N TYR A 132 6.72 -0.97 8.22
CA TYR A 132 5.64 -0.01 8.03
C TYR A 132 5.76 1.18 8.96
N ASN A 133 5.10 2.27 8.61
CA ASN A 133 5.03 3.45 9.45
C ASN A 133 4.38 3.13 10.80
N SER A 134 4.83 3.81 11.85
CA SER A 134 4.35 3.64 13.24
C SER A 134 2.86 3.96 13.39
N VAL A 135 2.35 4.90 12.61
CA VAL A 135 0.93 5.28 12.58
C VAL A 135 0.38 5.16 11.17
N PRO A 136 -0.91 4.86 10.99
CA PRO A 136 -1.50 4.78 9.67
C PRO A 136 -1.54 6.15 8.97
N LEU A 137 -1.46 6.13 7.65
CA LEU A 137 -1.91 7.24 6.81
C LEU A 137 -3.40 7.46 7.04
N SER A 138 -3.84 8.71 7.16
CA SER A 138 -5.25 9.04 7.05
C SER A 138 -5.44 10.41 6.41
N LEU A 139 -6.13 10.41 5.28
CA LEU A 139 -6.45 11.62 4.50
C LEU A 139 -7.92 12.02 4.63
N HIS A 140 -8.60 11.61 5.71
CA HIS A 140 -10.02 11.87 5.94
C HIS A 140 -10.38 13.36 5.85
N GLN A 141 -9.51 14.26 6.29
CA GLN A 141 -9.71 15.71 6.24
C GLN A 141 -9.74 16.27 4.80
N TYR A 142 -9.23 15.50 3.83
CA TYR A 142 -9.06 15.95 2.45
C TYR A 142 -10.03 15.29 1.47
N LEU A 143 -10.93 14.42 1.91
CA LEU A 143 -11.85 13.69 1.03
C LEU A 143 -12.69 14.61 0.16
N ALA A 144 -13.25 15.67 0.74
CA ALA A 144 -14.05 16.65 0.00
C ALA A 144 -13.22 17.41 -1.05
N GLU A 145 -11.97 17.74 -0.73
CA GLU A 145 -11.04 18.35 -1.67
C GLU A 145 -10.70 17.40 -2.82
N GLN A 146 -10.38 16.15 -2.52
CA GLN A 146 -10.04 15.14 -3.52
C GLN A 146 -11.21 14.87 -4.48
N LYS A 147 -12.43 14.79 -3.94
CA LYS A 147 -13.64 14.67 -4.76
C LYS A 147 -13.80 15.85 -5.73
N ARG A 148 -13.56 17.08 -5.27
CA ARG A 148 -13.58 18.28 -6.14
C ARG A 148 -12.50 18.26 -7.21
N ARG A 149 -11.34 17.65 -6.92
CA ARG A 149 -10.25 17.46 -7.87
C ARG A 149 -10.49 16.31 -8.87
N GLY A 150 -11.61 15.59 -8.74
CA GLY A 150 -12.02 14.56 -9.68
C GLY A 150 -11.56 13.14 -9.30
N ILE A 151 -10.97 12.92 -8.12
CA ILE A 151 -10.71 11.57 -7.61
C ILE A 151 -12.06 10.90 -7.33
N ARG A 152 -12.30 9.77 -7.99
CA ARG A 152 -13.58 9.06 -7.94
C ARG A 152 -13.61 7.86 -7.02
N ALA A 153 -12.45 7.30 -6.74
CA ALA A 153 -12.31 6.13 -5.89
C ALA A 153 -11.29 6.40 -4.78
N ILE A 154 -11.62 5.92 -3.59
CA ILE A 154 -10.70 5.89 -2.44
C ILE A 154 -10.37 4.45 -2.11
N ARG A 155 -9.16 4.24 -1.62
CA ARG A 155 -8.65 2.93 -1.22
C ARG A 155 -8.28 2.95 0.25
N LEU A 156 -8.70 1.90 0.97
CA LEU A 156 -8.33 1.63 2.35
C LEU A 156 -7.44 0.38 2.36
N ASP A 157 -6.19 0.53 2.78
CA ASP A 157 -5.22 -0.58 2.85
C ASP A 157 -5.09 -1.05 4.29
N PHE A 158 -5.88 -2.04 4.65
CA PHE A 158 -5.80 -2.68 5.97
C PHE A 158 -4.58 -3.60 6.07
N THR A 159 -3.89 -3.55 7.20
CA THR A 159 -2.63 -4.27 7.43
C THR A 159 -2.64 -5.09 8.72
N ASP A 160 -2.60 -4.44 9.88
CA ASP A 160 -2.49 -5.04 11.21
C ASP A 160 -3.72 -4.77 12.10
N GLU A 161 -4.72 -4.12 11.56
CA GLU A 161 -5.94 -3.80 12.28
C GLU A 161 -6.76 -5.06 12.59
N THR A 162 -7.46 -5.07 13.74
CA THR A 162 -8.44 -6.11 14.07
C THR A 162 -9.68 -6.00 13.17
N ALA A 163 -10.48 -7.05 13.12
CA ALA A 163 -11.73 -7.06 12.34
C ALA A 163 -12.69 -5.94 12.77
N GLU A 164 -12.77 -5.68 14.08
CA GLU A 164 -13.58 -4.61 14.67
C GLU A 164 -13.07 -3.25 14.19
N LYS A 165 -11.74 -3.05 14.22
CA LYS A 165 -11.14 -1.80 13.75
C LYS A 165 -11.32 -1.59 12.26
N ASN A 166 -11.23 -2.65 11.46
CA ASN A 166 -11.54 -2.59 10.04
C ASN A 166 -12.97 -2.14 9.78
N ALA A 167 -13.95 -2.66 10.54
CA ALA A 167 -15.35 -2.28 10.42
C ALA A 167 -15.56 -0.80 10.79
N GLU A 168 -14.98 -0.32 11.91
CA GLU A 168 -15.03 1.09 12.31
C GLU A 168 -14.48 2.03 11.23
N VAL A 169 -13.31 1.71 10.69
CA VAL A 169 -12.66 2.51 9.65
C VAL A 169 -13.50 2.51 8.37
N LEU A 170 -14.01 1.34 7.97
CA LEU A 170 -14.85 1.22 6.80
C LEU A 170 -16.13 2.07 6.94
N GLU A 171 -16.82 1.98 8.07
CA GLU A 171 -18.02 2.77 8.37
C GLU A 171 -17.72 4.28 8.35
N PHE A 172 -16.58 4.67 8.96
CA PHE A 172 -16.16 6.07 8.97
C PHE A 172 -15.92 6.63 7.55
N PHE A 173 -15.18 5.91 6.70
CA PHE A 173 -14.88 6.40 5.35
C PHE A 173 -16.02 6.26 4.35
N SER A 174 -16.92 5.28 4.52
CA SER A 174 -18.07 5.07 3.61
C SER A 174 -19.31 5.88 3.98
N GLU A 175 -19.62 5.98 5.28
CA GLU A 175 -20.86 6.56 5.77
C GLU A 175 -20.67 7.88 6.54
N GLY A 176 -19.44 8.24 6.84
CA GLY A 176 -19.12 9.42 7.68
C GLY A 176 -19.54 9.26 9.13
N LYS A 177 -19.75 8.03 9.59
CA LYS A 177 -20.14 7.73 10.97
C LYS A 177 -18.93 7.31 11.80
N GLY A 178 -19.02 7.48 13.12
CA GLY A 178 -17.95 7.11 14.03
C GLY A 178 -16.88 8.18 14.22
N THR A 179 -15.70 7.77 14.66
CA THR A 179 -14.61 8.69 15.05
C THR A 179 -13.44 8.58 14.08
N ALA A 180 -12.89 9.72 13.67
CA ALA A 180 -11.68 9.75 12.90
C ALA A 180 -10.50 9.03 13.63
N PRO A 181 -9.53 8.45 12.91
CA PRO A 181 -8.34 7.87 13.53
C PRO A 181 -7.66 8.86 14.47
N ALA A 182 -7.43 8.47 15.73
CA ALA A 182 -6.87 9.35 16.76
C ALA A 182 -5.40 9.69 16.51
N GLN A 183 -4.64 8.70 16.01
CA GLN A 183 -3.23 8.86 15.64
C GLN A 183 -3.07 8.50 14.16
N TYR A 184 -2.54 9.43 13.38
CA TYR A 184 -2.33 9.24 11.95
C TYR A 184 -1.27 10.19 11.40
N THR A 185 -0.80 9.88 10.21
CA THR A 185 0.02 10.78 9.39
C THR A 185 -0.72 11.16 8.12
N THR A 186 -0.37 12.29 7.53
CA THR A 186 -0.79 12.65 6.17
C THR A 186 0.21 12.22 5.10
N GLY A 187 1.28 11.50 5.49
CA GLY A 187 2.34 11.11 4.58
C GLY A 187 2.91 12.31 3.83
N HIS A 188 3.18 12.11 2.55
CA HIS A 188 3.70 13.14 1.66
C HIS A 188 2.61 14.07 1.07
N TYR A 189 1.34 13.83 1.37
CA TYR A 189 0.22 14.54 0.75
C TYR A 189 0.30 16.06 0.86
N LYS A 190 0.81 16.60 1.97
CA LYS A 190 0.93 18.06 2.16
C LYS A 190 2.15 18.67 1.45
N LYS A 191 3.29 17.99 1.47
CA LYS A 191 4.58 18.59 1.08
C LYS A 191 5.26 17.87 -0.10
N GLY A 192 4.82 16.64 -0.42
CA GLY A 192 5.54 15.78 -1.36
C GLY A 192 6.84 15.23 -0.77
N VAL A 193 7.57 14.52 -1.62
CA VAL A 193 8.97 14.12 -1.37
C VAL A 193 9.85 15.27 -1.85
N GLN A 194 10.73 15.76 -1.00
CA GLN A 194 11.74 16.78 -1.31
C GLN A 194 13.03 16.13 -1.74
#